data_037b74f5e7a6a35cd58f02ea92f7ae58
#
_entry.id   037b74f5e7a6a35cd58f02ea92f7ae58
#
_cell.length_a   1.000
_cell.length_b   1.000
_cell.length_c   1.000
_cell.angle_alpha   90.00
_cell.angle_beta   90.00
_cell.angle_gamma   90.00
#
_symmetry.space_group_name_H-M   'P 1'
#
loop_
_entity.id
_entity.type
_entity.pdbx_description
1 polymer ?
#
loop_
_entity_poly.entity_id
_entity_poly.type
_entity_poly.pdbx_seq_one_letter_code
_entity_poly.pdbx_strand_id
1 'polypeptide(L)'
;MEPNLKATEVEIFQDMVVESQNRFPSLKFDLASSFSLFSSLIPAGFYYKTFMWPKSFWMLYEIFIRKMAGLGKPPKLKRVEDRFEKKYYHVDLLIVGGGPCGLIAALQAINTNQRVLLCETDKHFGGWLHSDDKIKINGKSALEWKNEILEKLSNSKNINLLNRTTVFNYEDHNYLTLTQRVANHLKKKPKNLPKMRMWKVRAKQVILATGCLERPLIFQGNDLPGIMLASSVLTYINRYGVLPGKSPVIVTNNDTAYLTALRMKEVRCDVKMIIDLRHSSQSRLXX
;
A
#
# COMPACT_ATOMS: atom_id res chain seq x y z
N MET A 1 11.01 16.28 -8.06
CA MET A 1 9.60 15.95 -7.74
C MET A 1 9.23 14.67 -8.49
N GLU A 2 8.61 13.72 -7.85
CA GLU A 2 8.13 12.48 -8.46
C GLU A 2 6.61 12.56 -8.54
N PRO A 3 6.02 12.56 -9.74
CA PRO A 3 4.57 12.64 -9.88
C PRO A 3 3.89 11.29 -9.67
N ASN A 4 2.61 11.32 -9.40
CA ASN A 4 1.72 10.15 -9.30
C ASN A 4 2.10 9.15 -8.22
N LEU A 5 2.71 9.63 -7.13
CA LEU A 5 2.95 8.79 -5.96
C LEU A 5 1.66 8.64 -5.14
N LYS A 6 1.38 7.43 -4.71
CA LYS A 6 0.23 7.15 -3.86
C LYS A 6 0.53 7.58 -2.42
N ALA A 7 -0.30 8.44 -1.86
CA ALA A 7 -0.10 8.99 -0.51
C ALA A 7 0.00 7.90 0.56
N THR A 8 -0.72 6.79 0.38
CA THR A 8 -0.74 5.69 1.35
C THR A 8 0.48 4.77 1.28
N GLU A 9 1.34 4.92 0.26
CA GLU A 9 2.51 4.06 0.06
C GLU A 9 3.83 4.78 0.26
N VAL A 10 3.81 6.12 0.27
CA VAL A 10 5.04 6.92 0.38
C VAL A 10 5.41 7.12 1.84
N GLU A 11 6.61 6.68 2.20
CA GLU A 11 7.14 6.91 3.54
C GLU A 11 7.57 8.38 3.67
N ILE A 12 6.97 9.07 4.64
CA ILE A 12 7.21 10.50 4.85
C ILE A 12 8.55 10.74 5.59
N PHE A 13 9.15 11.87 5.30
CA PHE A 13 10.34 12.36 6.00
C PHE A 13 10.20 13.86 6.27
N GLN A 14 10.99 14.36 7.21
CA GLN A 14 10.93 15.75 7.63
C GLN A 14 11.17 16.71 6.46
N ASP A 15 10.35 17.76 6.37
CA ASP A 15 10.36 18.80 5.33
C ASP A 15 10.03 18.27 3.92
N MET A 16 9.33 17.14 3.82
CA MET A 16 8.83 16.64 2.54
C MET A 16 7.81 17.63 1.96
N VAL A 17 8.05 18.08 0.73
CA VAL A 17 7.11 18.95 0.01
C VAL A 17 6.14 18.08 -0.80
N VAL A 18 4.85 18.27 -0.55
CA VAL A 18 3.79 17.51 -1.22
C VAL A 18 2.86 18.48 -1.92
N GLU A 19 2.54 18.18 -3.18
CA GLU A 19 1.60 18.98 -3.98
C GLU A 19 0.50 18.09 -4.55
N SER A 20 -0.71 18.59 -4.56
CA SER A 20 -1.81 17.93 -5.25
C SER A 20 -1.67 18.14 -6.77
N GLN A 21 -2.13 17.17 -7.55
CA GLN A 21 -1.99 17.22 -9.01
C GLN A 21 -3.30 17.52 -9.74
N ASN A 22 -4.40 17.01 -9.26
CA ASN A 22 -5.67 17.03 -10.01
C ASN A 22 -6.59 18.13 -9.48
N ARG A 23 -6.21 19.39 -9.71
CA ARG A 23 -7.02 20.54 -9.30
C ARG A 23 -6.63 21.79 -10.08
N PHE A 24 -7.57 22.75 -10.25
CA PHE A 24 -7.29 24.04 -10.88
C PHE A 24 -8.30 25.09 -10.39
N PRO A 25 -7.87 26.28 -9.92
CA PRO A 25 -6.48 26.66 -9.62
C PRO A 25 -5.98 26.18 -8.25
N SER A 26 -6.88 25.84 -7.31
CA SER A 26 -6.50 25.43 -5.95
C SER A 26 -7.45 24.34 -5.41
N LEU A 27 -7.05 23.71 -4.31
CA LEU A 27 -7.91 22.71 -3.63
C LEU A 27 -9.17 23.34 -3.02
N LYS A 28 -9.08 24.62 -2.58
CA LYS A 28 -10.22 25.31 -1.98
C LYS A 28 -11.26 25.76 -3.02
N PHE A 29 -10.79 26.03 -4.22
CA PHE A 29 -11.64 26.48 -5.32
C PHE A 29 -11.16 25.76 -6.60
N ASP A 30 -11.81 24.65 -6.89
CA ASP A 30 -11.42 23.79 -8.00
C ASP A 30 -12.42 23.87 -9.15
N LEU A 31 -12.12 24.75 -10.09
CA LEU A 31 -12.92 24.90 -11.31
C LEU A 31 -12.92 23.62 -12.16
N ALA A 32 -11.85 22.81 -12.07
CA ALA A 32 -11.77 21.58 -12.83
C ALA A 32 -12.83 20.56 -12.39
N SER A 33 -13.32 20.65 -11.15
CA SER A 33 -14.38 19.76 -10.66
C SER A 33 -15.70 19.95 -11.44
N SER A 34 -15.93 21.13 -12.05
CA SER A 34 -17.12 21.38 -12.85
C SER A 34 -17.21 20.48 -14.10
N PHE A 35 -16.07 19.94 -14.56
CA PHE A 35 -16.08 18.98 -15.67
C PHE A 35 -16.85 17.71 -15.33
N SER A 36 -16.97 17.36 -14.05
CA SER A 36 -17.75 16.19 -13.63
C SER A 36 -19.25 16.34 -13.96
N LEU A 37 -19.75 17.58 -14.01
CA LEU A 37 -21.14 17.85 -14.40
C LEU A 37 -21.41 17.48 -15.85
N PHE A 38 -20.38 17.49 -16.68
CA PHE A 38 -20.48 17.19 -18.12
C PHE A 38 -19.96 15.78 -18.45
N SER A 39 -19.67 14.97 -17.43
CA SER A 39 -19.07 13.65 -17.64
C SER A 39 -19.94 12.72 -18.48
N SER A 40 -21.27 12.83 -18.33
CA SER A 40 -22.21 12.02 -19.11
C SER A 40 -22.22 12.38 -20.61
N LEU A 41 -21.76 13.58 -20.96
CA LEU A 41 -21.69 14.05 -22.36
C LEU A 41 -20.35 13.74 -23.00
N ILE A 42 -19.38 13.23 -22.23
CA ILE A 42 -18.03 12.96 -22.71
C ILE A 42 -17.84 11.45 -22.79
N PRO A 43 -18.05 10.85 -23.97
CA PRO A 43 -17.89 9.40 -24.11
C PRO A 43 -16.42 8.97 -23.97
N ALA A 44 -16.21 7.71 -23.66
CA ALA A 44 -14.86 7.15 -23.61
C ALA A 44 -14.13 7.38 -24.93
N GLY A 45 -12.93 7.88 -24.86
CA GLY A 45 -12.12 8.15 -26.04
C GLY A 45 -12.41 9.47 -26.74
N PHE A 46 -13.23 10.36 -26.15
CA PHE A 46 -13.55 11.67 -26.76
C PHE A 46 -12.30 12.44 -27.19
N TYR A 47 -11.21 12.32 -26.43
CA TYR A 47 -9.99 13.06 -26.72
C TYR A 47 -9.29 12.61 -27.99
N TYR A 48 -9.48 11.38 -28.43
CA TYR A 48 -8.97 10.91 -29.72
C TYR A 48 -9.65 11.61 -30.89
N LYS A 49 -10.93 11.94 -30.74
CA LYS A 49 -11.68 12.66 -31.79
C LYS A 49 -11.47 14.16 -31.69
N THR A 50 -11.49 14.71 -30.47
CA THR A 50 -11.49 16.15 -30.23
C THR A 50 -10.12 16.81 -30.47
N PHE A 51 -9.03 16.13 -30.09
CA PHE A 51 -7.69 16.72 -30.06
C PHE A 51 -6.74 16.22 -31.15
N MET A 52 -7.28 15.51 -32.17
CA MET A 52 -6.48 15.01 -33.29
C MET A 52 -6.39 15.97 -34.46
N TRP A 53 -7.19 17.02 -34.45
CA TRP A 53 -7.21 17.98 -35.57
C TRP A 53 -7.29 19.42 -35.03
N PRO A 54 -6.46 20.34 -35.55
CA PRO A 54 -5.31 20.15 -36.47
C PRO A 54 -4.12 19.48 -35.73
N LYS A 55 -3.43 18.59 -36.42
CA LYS A 55 -2.28 17.85 -35.88
C LYS A 55 -1.16 18.75 -35.36
N SER A 56 -0.99 19.94 -35.98
CA SER A 56 0.03 20.92 -35.60
C SER A 56 -0.13 21.44 -34.15
N PHE A 57 -1.35 21.34 -33.59
CA PHE A 57 -1.62 21.82 -32.24
C PHE A 57 -1.47 20.71 -31.16
N TRP A 58 -1.02 19.52 -31.55
CA TRP A 58 -0.91 18.39 -30.61
C TRP A 58 -0.12 18.75 -29.35
N MET A 59 0.99 19.49 -29.49
CA MET A 59 1.81 19.86 -28.33
C MET A 59 1.07 20.76 -27.34
N LEU A 60 0.14 21.59 -27.82
CA LEU A 60 -0.72 22.41 -26.94
C LEU A 60 -1.81 21.55 -26.32
N TYR A 61 -2.43 20.68 -27.10
CA TYR A 61 -3.46 19.77 -26.59
C TYR A 61 -2.90 18.83 -25.52
N GLU A 62 -1.68 18.34 -25.71
CA GLU A 62 -1.02 17.42 -24.79
C GLU A 62 -0.84 18.06 -23.40
N ILE A 63 -0.45 19.34 -23.36
CA ILE A 63 -0.31 20.08 -22.10
C ILE A 63 -1.65 20.14 -21.36
N PHE A 64 -2.73 20.42 -22.10
CA PHE A 64 -4.08 20.51 -21.53
C PHE A 64 -4.57 19.15 -21.04
N ILE A 65 -4.43 18.13 -21.89
CA ILE A 65 -4.83 16.74 -21.56
C ILE A 65 -4.08 16.24 -20.33
N ARG A 66 -2.76 16.45 -20.30
CA ARG A 66 -1.91 16.07 -19.16
C ARG A 66 -2.39 16.70 -17.86
N LYS A 67 -2.73 17.99 -17.93
CA LYS A 67 -3.19 18.73 -16.76
C LYS A 67 -4.56 18.22 -16.27
N MET A 68 -5.49 17.98 -17.21
CA MET A 68 -6.81 17.43 -16.91
C MET A 68 -6.74 15.99 -16.35
N ALA A 69 -5.82 15.19 -16.90
CA ALA A 69 -5.62 13.80 -16.46
C ALA A 69 -4.89 13.69 -15.12
N GLY A 70 -4.45 14.80 -14.54
CA GLY A 70 -3.73 14.78 -13.26
C GLY A 70 -2.37 14.09 -13.31
N LEU A 71 -1.73 14.04 -14.49
CA LEU A 71 -0.45 13.35 -14.66
C LEU A 71 0.75 14.10 -14.05
N GLY A 72 0.51 15.30 -13.52
CA GLY A 72 1.56 16.10 -12.93
C GLY A 72 2.53 16.69 -13.95
N LYS A 73 3.60 17.26 -13.45
CA LYS A 73 4.65 17.84 -14.29
C LYS A 73 5.80 16.86 -14.42
N PRO A 74 6.32 16.61 -15.63
CA PRO A 74 7.50 15.77 -15.74
C PRO A 74 8.67 16.42 -14.99
N PRO A 75 9.54 15.63 -14.36
CA PRO A 75 10.68 16.19 -13.66
C PRO A 75 11.56 16.95 -14.66
N LYS A 76 11.88 18.18 -14.34
CA LYS A 76 12.87 18.92 -15.14
C LYS A 76 14.19 18.16 -15.09
N LEU A 77 14.77 17.90 -16.24
CA LEU A 77 15.99 17.12 -16.39
C LEU A 77 17.20 17.88 -15.81
N LYS A 78 17.29 17.96 -14.51
CA LYS A 78 18.58 18.18 -13.86
C LYS A 78 19.23 16.80 -13.73
N ARG A 79 20.53 16.75 -13.93
CA ARG A 79 21.31 15.51 -13.81
C ARG A 79 20.91 14.77 -12.53
N VAL A 80 20.41 13.55 -12.68
CA VAL A 80 19.95 12.75 -11.54
C VAL A 80 21.21 12.21 -10.86
N GLU A 81 21.47 12.70 -9.65
CA GLU A 81 22.57 12.20 -8.82
C GLU A 81 22.21 10.90 -8.08
N ASP A 82 20.98 10.45 -8.22
CA ASP A 82 20.50 9.22 -7.57
C ASP A 82 21.21 8.00 -8.13
N ARG A 83 21.77 7.20 -7.26
CA ARG A 83 22.42 5.93 -7.60
C ARG A 83 21.40 4.80 -7.50
N PHE A 84 21.40 3.93 -8.49
CA PHE A 84 20.58 2.71 -8.52
C PHE A 84 21.53 1.51 -8.61
N GLU A 85 21.16 0.42 -7.94
CA GLU A 85 21.98 -0.78 -7.87
C GLU A 85 21.17 -2.00 -8.29
N LYS A 86 21.83 -2.96 -8.91
CA LYS A 86 21.25 -4.26 -9.25
C LYS A 86 22.09 -5.34 -8.56
N LYS A 87 21.41 -6.30 -7.90
CA LYS A 87 22.03 -7.44 -7.24
C LYS A 87 21.42 -8.75 -7.73
N TYR A 88 22.26 -9.74 -7.93
CA TYR A 88 21.86 -11.12 -8.22
C TYR A 88 22.03 -11.94 -6.96
N TYR A 89 21.05 -12.78 -6.64
CA TYR A 89 21.07 -13.51 -5.40
C TYR A 89 20.43 -14.89 -5.56
N HIS A 90 21.04 -15.89 -4.94
CA HIS A 90 20.57 -17.28 -4.96
C HIS A 90 20.23 -17.69 -3.55
N VAL A 91 19.02 -18.24 -3.36
CA VAL A 91 18.54 -18.71 -2.06
C VAL A 91 17.90 -20.09 -2.19
N ASP A 92 17.87 -20.81 -1.10
CA ASP A 92 17.15 -22.09 -1.06
C ASP A 92 15.65 -21.83 -0.86
N LEU A 93 15.30 -20.83 -0.04
CA LEU A 93 13.91 -20.46 0.24
C LEU A 93 13.74 -18.95 0.18
N LEU A 94 12.81 -18.48 -0.66
CA LEU A 94 12.35 -17.09 -0.68
C LEU A 94 10.94 -17.03 -0.07
N ILE A 95 10.76 -16.19 0.94
CA ILE A 95 9.46 -15.96 1.57
C ILE A 95 9.02 -14.53 1.22
N VAL A 96 7.88 -14.39 0.54
CA VAL A 96 7.34 -13.13 0.08
C VAL A 96 6.20 -12.70 1.01
N GLY A 97 6.45 -11.65 1.79
CA GLY A 97 5.52 -11.11 2.76
C GLY A 97 5.93 -11.43 4.20
N GLY A 98 6.16 -10.37 4.98
CA GLY A 98 6.62 -10.44 6.36
C GLY A 98 5.50 -10.32 7.39
N GLY A 99 4.28 -10.71 7.04
CA GLY A 99 3.17 -10.86 7.98
C GLY A 99 3.31 -12.09 8.86
N PRO A 100 2.30 -12.42 9.69
CA PRO A 100 2.43 -13.54 10.63
C PRO A 100 2.77 -14.87 9.96
N CYS A 101 2.19 -15.15 8.80
CA CYS A 101 2.48 -16.41 8.08
C CYS A 101 3.94 -16.46 7.61
N GLY A 102 4.44 -15.36 7.04
CA GLY A 102 5.84 -15.30 6.58
C GLY A 102 6.83 -15.38 7.73
N LEU A 103 6.51 -14.73 8.85
CA LEU A 103 7.34 -14.78 10.06
C LEU A 103 7.42 -16.20 10.62
N ILE A 104 6.30 -16.93 10.66
CA ILE A 104 6.28 -18.34 11.12
C ILE A 104 7.06 -19.23 10.15
N ALA A 105 6.88 -19.03 8.84
CA ALA A 105 7.63 -19.80 7.83
C ALA A 105 9.14 -19.60 8.00
N ALA A 106 9.57 -18.36 8.20
CA ALA A 106 10.98 -18.05 8.45
C ALA A 106 11.47 -18.68 9.76
N LEU A 107 10.64 -18.63 10.82
CA LEU A 107 11.00 -19.19 12.12
C LEU A 107 11.24 -20.71 12.02
N GLN A 108 10.41 -21.42 11.26
CA GLN A 108 10.59 -22.85 11.05
C GLN A 108 11.90 -23.18 10.31
N ALA A 109 12.38 -22.25 9.50
CA ALA A 109 13.60 -22.44 8.72
C ALA A 109 14.89 -22.11 9.49
N ILE A 110 14.81 -21.58 10.71
CA ILE A 110 16.00 -21.17 11.49
C ILE A 110 16.99 -22.34 11.67
N ASN A 111 16.47 -23.53 12.01
CA ASN A 111 17.30 -24.68 12.35
C ASN A 111 17.65 -25.54 11.13
N THR A 112 17.44 -25.01 9.94
CA THR A 112 17.81 -25.70 8.71
C THR A 112 19.13 -25.15 8.17
N ASN A 113 19.72 -25.86 7.21
CA ASN A 113 20.91 -25.38 6.48
C ASN A 113 20.53 -24.54 5.26
N GLN A 114 19.27 -24.16 5.11
CA GLN A 114 18.78 -23.40 3.97
C GLN A 114 19.15 -21.91 4.09
N ARG A 115 19.58 -21.34 2.99
CA ARG A 115 19.70 -19.87 2.88
C ARG A 115 18.30 -19.31 2.62
N VAL A 116 17.80 -18.52 3.55
CA VAL A 116 16.43 -18.00 3.52
C VAL A 116 16.45 -16.49 3.31
N LEU A 117 15.59 -16.01 2.43
CA LEU A 117 15.35 -14.58 2.24
C LEU A 117 13.88 -14.31 2.54
N LEU A 118 13.62 -13.47 3.56
CA LEU A 118 12.26 -12.98 3.86
C LEU A 118 12.17 -11.52 3.46
N CYS A 119 11.24 -11.18 2.56
CA CYS A 119 11.06 -9.82 2.11
C CYS A 119 9.67 -9.28 2.49
N GLU A 120 9.64 -7.97 2.80
CA GLU A 120 8.43 -7.25 3.22
C GLU A 120 8.38 -5.89 2.53
N THR A 121 7.24 -5.55 1.95
CA THR A 121 7.01 -4.27 1.25
C THR A 121 7.03 -3.08 2.21
N ASP A 122 6.49 -3.27 3.41
CA ASP A 122 6.45 -2.22 4.42
C ASP A 122 7.83 -1.98 5.05
N LYS A 123 7.97 -0.88 5.75
CA LYS A 123 9.16 -0.57 6.57
C LYS A 123 9.25 -1.49 7.79
N HIS A 124 8.13 -2.01 8.26
CA HIS A 124 8.03 -2.89 9.43
C HIS A 124 7.48 -4.26 9.03
N PHE A 125 8.11 -5.29 9.53
CA PHE A 125 7.55 -6.64 9.48
C PHE A 125 6.35 -6.74 10.42
N GLY A 126 5.39 -7.60 10.10
CA GLY A 126 4.21 -7.84 10.93
C GLY A 126 2.90 -7.78 10.18
N GLY A 127 2.88 -7.08 9.04
CA GLY A 127 1.66 -7.00 8.22
C GLY A 127 0.45 -6.53 9.01
N TRP A 128 -0.63 -7.31 8.96
CA TRP A 128 -1.90 -6.99 9.63
C TRP A 128 -1.78 -6.85 11.15
N LEU A 129 -0.75 -7.42 11.78
CA LEU A 129 -0.55 -7.32 13.23
C LEU A 129 -0.39 -5.85 13.71
N HIS A 130 -0.07 -4.92 12.80
CA HIS A 130 0.00 -3.49 13.11
C HIS A 130 -1.37 -2.82 13.09
N SER A 131 -2.37 -3.47 12.51
CA SER A 131 -3.69 -2.86 12.28
C SER A 131 -4.74 -3.38 13.26
N ASP A 132 -4.44 -4.39 14.05
CA ASP A 132 -5.39 -4.95 15.01
C ASP A 132 -4.69 -5.20 16.36
N ASP A 133 -4.92 -4.30 17.29
CA ASP A 133 -4.30 -4.32 18.62
C ASP A 133 -4.93 -5.35 19.58
N LYS A 134 -6.02 -5.99 19.18
CA LYS A 134 -6.70 -7.00 20.00
C LYS A 134 -6.17 -8.42 19.78
N ILE A 135 -5.43 -8.64 18.71
CA ILE A 135 -4.89 -9.98 18.40
C ILE A 135 -3.90 -10.40 19.48
N LYS A 136 -4.13 -11.61 20.00
CA LYS A 136 -3.18 -12.27 20.90
C LYS A 136 -2.70 -13.55 20.25
N ILE A 137 -1.41 -13.83 20.36
CA ILE A 137 -0.78 -15.03 19.84
C ILE A 137 0.01 -15.66 20.99
N ASN A 138 -0.35 -16.88 21.34
CA ASN A 138 0.25 -17.62 22.48
C ASN A 138 0.22 -16.80 23.78
N GLY A 139 -0.91 -16.11 24.03
CA GLY A 139 -1.11 -15.33 25.26
C GLY A 139 -0.46 -13.96 25.27
N LYS A 140 0.37 -13.62 24.28
CA LYS A 140 1.07 -12.33 24.18
C LYS A 140 0.34 -11.41 23.21
N SER A 141 0.56 -10.11 23.32
CA SER A 141 0.09 -9.19 22.30
C SER A 141 0.79 -9.51 20.96
N ALA A 142 0.11 -9.23 19.85
CA ALA A 142 0.62 -9.53 18.51
C ALA A 142 1.99 -8.87 18.26
N LEU A 143 2.17 -7.64 18.77
CA LEU A 143 3.42 -6.91 18.58
C LEU A 143 4.57 -7.48 19.41
N GLU A 144 4.30 -7.90 20.64
CA GLU A 144 5.30 -8.60 21.48
C GLU A 144 5.75 -9.90 20.82
N TRP A 145 4.79 -10.73 20.39
CA TRP A 145 5.05 -11.96 19.67
C TRP A 145 5.90 -11.72 18.42
N LYS A 146 5.53 -10.72 17.63
CA LYS A 146 6.26 -10.34 16.41
C LYS A 146 7.71 -9.95 16.74
N ASN A 147 7.90 -9.13 17.77
CA ASN A 147 9.22 -8.64 18.13
C ASN A 147 10.15 -9.78 18.56
N GLU A 148 9.64 -10.73 19.34
CA GLU A 148 10.40 -11.92 19.75
C GLU A 148 10.85 -12.76 18.55
N ILE A 149 9.94 -12.94 17.58
CA ILE A 149 10.30 -13.68 16.36
C ILE A 149 11.36 -12.94 15.57
N LEU A 150 11.20 -11.63 15.38
CA LEU A 150 12.17 -10.83 14.63
C LEU A 150 13.55 -10.85 15.29
N GLU A 151 13.60 -10.85 16.62
CA GLU A 151 14.87 -11.00 17.35
C GLU A 151 15.53 -12.33 17.03
N LYS A 152 14.79 -13.44 17.08
CA LYS A 152 15.31 -14.77 16.73
C LYS A 152 15.80 -14.82 15.28
N LEU A 153 15.00 -14.27 14.34
CA LEU A 153 15.34 -14.26 12.93
C LEU A 153 16.59 -13.41 12.66
N SER A 154 16.70 -12.25 13.32
CA SER A 154 17.84 -11.34 13.15
C SER A 154 19.15 -11.93 13.67
N ASN A 155 19.08 -12.77 14.67
CA ASN A 155 20.24 -13.46 15.23
C ASN A 155 20.63 -14.71 14.45
N SER A 156 19.84 -15.12 13.47
CA SER A 156 20.08 -16.32 12.69
C SER A 156 21.02 -16.04 11.52
N LYS A 157 22.05 -16.85 11.32
CA LYS A 157 23.04 -16.68 10.26
C LYS A 157 22.52 -17.04 8.87
N ASN A 158 21.47 -17.86 8.81
CA ASN A 158 20.97 -18.38 7.54
C ASN A 158 19.76 -17.61 7.01
N ILE A 159 19.28 -16.59 7.74
CA ILE A 159 18.08 -15.83 7.35
C ILE A 159 18.45 -14.37 7.07
N ASN A 160 18.10 -13.89 5.89
CA ASN A 160 18.21 -12.49 5.51
C ASN A 160 16.85 -11.84 5.51
N LEU A 161 16.74 -10.70 6.19
CA LEU A 161 15.50 -9.93 6.29
C LEU A 161 15.61 -8.67 5.42
N LEU A 162 14.71 -8.50 4.47
CA LEU A 162 14.65 -7.30 3.62
C LEU A 162 13.29 -6.62 3.79
N ASN A 163 13.26 -5.55 4.57
CA ASN A 163 12.08 -4.67 4.62
C ASN A 163 12.14 -3.67 3.45
N ARG A 164 11.07 -2.90 3.25
CA ARG A 164 10.93 -1.95 2.15
C ARG A 164 11.21 -2.58 0.78
N THR A 165 10.90 -3.88 0.65
CA THR A 165 11.27 -4.70 -0.52
C THR A 165 10.01 -5.35 -1.10
N THR A 166 9.65 -4.93 -2.30
CA THR A 166 8.46 -5.43 -3.01
C THR A 166 8.87 -6.39 -4.11
N VAL A 167 8.30 -7.59 -4.11
CA VAL A 167 8.38 -8.52 -5.24
C VAL A 167 7.36 -8.07 -6.26
N PHE A 168 7.78 -7.78 -7.49
CA PHE A 168 6.87 -7.29 -8.52
C PHE A 168 6.83 -8.17 -9.77
N ASN A 169 7.67 -9.19 -9.82
CA ASN A 169 7.68 -10.11 -10.95
C ASN A 169 8.09 -11.51 -10.50
N TYR A 170 7.46 -12.54 -11.07
CA TYR A 170 7.72 -13.95 -10.80
C TYR A 170 7.71 -14.69 -12.13
N GLU A 171 8.85 -15.20 -12.51
CA GLU A 171 9.08 -15.86 -13.80
C GLU A 171 9.39 -17.35 -13.57
N ASP A 172 9.53 -18.07 -14.66
CA ASP A 172 9.80 -19.50 -14.67
C ASP A 172 11.07 -19.85 -13.85
N HIS A 173 11.07 -21.06 -13.31
CA HIS A 173 12.16 -21.61 -12.50
C HIS A 173 12.45 -20.78 -11.24
N ASN A 174 11.37 -20.25 -10.62
CA ASN A 174 11.45 -19.47 -9.39
C ASN A 174 12.46 -18.32 -9.49
N TYR A 175 12.37 -17.56 -10.59
CA TYR A 175 13.17 -16.37 -10.80
C TYR A 175 12.29 -15.14 -10.52
N LEU A 176 12.65 -14.40 -9.48
CA LEU A 176 11.82 -13.29 -9.01
C LEU A 176 12.63 -11.98 -9.06
N THR A 177 11.92 -10.90 -9.37
CA THR A 177 12.50 -9.56 -9.35
C THR A 177 11.87 -8.75 -8.23
N LEU A 178 12.73 -8.15 -7.40
CA LEU A 178 12.31 -7.36 -6.25
C LEU A 178 12.90 -5.96 -6.35
N THR A 179 12.16 -4.98 -5.85
CA THR A 179 12.68 -3.61 -5.71
C THR A 179 12.72 -3.23 -4.23
N GLN A 180 13.89 -2.78 -3.78
CA GLN A 180 14.13 -2.36 -2.40
C GLN A 180 14.34 -0.85 -2.35
N ARG A 181 13.59 -0.16 -1.50
CA ARG A 181 13.78 1.26 -1.20
C ARG A 181 14.88 1.38 -0.13
N VAL A 182 16.13 1.63 -0.54
CA VAL A 182 17.28 1.65 0.36
C VAL A 182 17.44 3.01 1.04
N ALA A 183 17.53 4.08 0.26
CA ALA A 183 17.67 5.44 0.79
C ALA A 183 16.58 6.39 0.30
N ASN A 184 15.54 5.86 -0.36
CA ASN A 184 14.47 6.66 -0.93
C ASN A 184 13.65 7.40 0.13
N HIS A 185 13.60 6.85 1.34
CA HIS A 185 12.86 7.37 2.47
C HIS A 185 13.68 8.35 3.35
N LEU A 186 14.91 8.65 2.94
CA LEU A 186 15.80 9.51 3.73
C LEU A 186 15.85 10.91 3.13
N LYS A 187 15.75 11.94 3.98
CA LYS A 187 15.89 13.34 3.58
C LYS A 187 17.30 13.60 3.01
N LYS A 188 18.33 13.19 3.76
CA LYS A 188 19.73 13.25 3.31
C LYS A 188 20.16 11.84 2.89
N LYS A 189 20.46 11.68 1.63
CA LYS A 189 20.86 10.39 1.08
C LYS A 189 22.38 10.23 1.23
N PRO A 190 22.85 9.21 1.95
CA PRO A 190 24.28 8.95 2.00
C PRO A 190 24.83 8.63 0.59
N LYS A 191 25.98 9.21 0.26
CA LYS A 191 26.57 9.06 -1.08
C LYS A 191 26.92 7.60 -1.41
N ASN A 192 27.20 6.80 -0.38
CA ASN A 192 27.58 5.40 -0.53
C ASN A 192 26.39 4.43 -0.67
N LEU A 193 25.15 4.90 -0.47
CA LEU A 193 23.97 4.06 -0.57
C LEU A 193 23.19 4.35 -1.86
N PRO A 194 22.66 3.32 -2.53
CA PRO A 194 21.76 3.56 -3.65
C PRO A 194 20.41 4.08 -3.14
N LYS A 195 19.71 4.86 -3.96
CA LYS A 195 18.33 5.25 -3.70
C LYS A 195 17.42 4.02 -3.63
N MET A 196 17.56 3.18 -4.65
CA MET A 196 16.81 1.93 -4.77
C MET A 196 17.73 0.82 -5.27
N ARG A 197 17.38 -0.40 -4.93
CA ARG A 197 18.11 -1.60 -5.34
C ARG A 197 17.13 -2.59 -5.97
N MET A 198 17.47 -3.07 -7.15
CA MET A 198 16.78 -4.16 -7.80
C MET A 198 17.48 -5.48 -7.44
N TRP A 199 16.72 -6.42 -6.92
CA TRP A 199 17.20 -7.77 -6.66
C TRP A 199 16.68 -8.71 -7.73
N LYS A 200 17.56 -9.50 -8.29
CA LYS A 200 17.25 -10.62 -9.17
C LYS A 200 17.53 -11.89 -8.39
N VAL A 201 16.46 -12.56 -7.93
CA VAL A 201 16.56 -13.68 -7.00
C VAL A 201 16.16 -14.98 -7.70
N ARG A 202 17.04 -15.98 -7.64
CA ARG A 202 16.72 -17.34 -8.05
C ARG A 202 16.58 -18.19 -6.79
N ALA A 203 15.38 -18.76 -6.58
CA ALA A 203 15.07 -19.55 -5.38
C ALA A 203 14.82 -21.01 -5.76
N LYS A 204 15.18 -21.95 -4.87
CA LYS A 204 14.77 -23.35 -5.05
C LYS A 204 13.28 -23.51 -4.73
N GLN A 205 12.82 -22.83 -3.68
CA GLN A 205 11.42 -22.84 -3.25
C GLN A 205 10.97 -21.42 -2.94
N VAL A 206 9.67 -21.14 -3.15
CA VAL A 206 9.05 -19.85 -2.87
C VAL A 206 7.81 -20.07 -2.03
N ILE A 207 7.69 -19.30 -0.95
CA ILE A 207 6.47 -19.22 -0.16
C ILE A 207 5.86 -17.84 -0.39
N LEU A 208 4.62 -17.80 -0.89
CA LEU A 208 3.85 -16.57 -1.05
C LEU A 208 2.97 -16.36 0.19
N ALA A 209 3.39 -15.47 1.07
CA ALA A 209 2.69 -15.11 2.31
C ALA A 209 2.21 -13.65 2.23
N THR A 210 1.65 -13.27 1.08
CA THR A 210 1.37 -11.89 0.69
C THR A 210 0.14 -11.29 1.37
N GLY A 211 -0.62 -12.10 2.11
CA GLY A 211 -1.84 -11.63 2.77
C GLY A 211 -3.00 -11.47 1.81
N CYS A 212 -4.01 -10.71 2.23
CA CYS A 212 -5.22 -10.49 1.46
C CYS A 212 -5.59 -9.02 1.48
N LEU A 213 -6.23 -8.56 0.40
CA LEU A 213 -6.81 -7.23 0.32
C LEU A 213 -8.34 -7.35 0.42
N GLU A 214 -8.93 -6.49 1.22
CA GLU A 214 -10.38 -6.38 1.32
C GLU A 214 -10.93 -5.92 -0.03
N ARG A 215 -11.97 -6.61 -0.51
CA ARG A 215 -12.61 -6.28 -1.77
C ARG A 215 -13.79 -5.33 -1.51
N PRO A 216 -13.84 -4.18 -2.19
CA PRO A 216 -14.96 -3.26 -1.99
C PRO A 216 -16.27 -3.87 -2.49
N LEU A 217 -17.35 -3.60 -1.76
CA LEU A 217 -18.70 -3.96 -2.20
C LEU A 217 -19.11 -3.06 -3.37
N ILE A 218 -19.88 -3.63 -4.31
CA ILE A 218 -20.32 -2.93 -5.51
C ILE A 218 -21.70 -2.29 -5.22
N PHE A 219 -21.74 -0.96 -5.23
CA PHE A 219 -22.97 -0.17 -5.14
C PHE A 219 -22.73 1.18 -5.81
N GLN A 220 -23.82 1.86 -6.15
CA GLN A 220 -23.73 3.15 -6.83
C GLN A 220 -22.96 4.17 -5.97
N GLY A 221 -21.91 4.76 -6.52
CA GLY A 221 -21.10 5.77 -5.85
C GLY A 221 -20.06 5.21 -4.89
N ASN A 222 -19.75 3.92 -4.95
CA ASN A 222 -18.76 3.33 -4.04
C ASN A 222 -17.33 3.87 -4.24
N ASP A 223 -17.12 4.67 -5.27
CA ASP A 223 -15.84 5.34 -5.57
C ASP A 223 -15.78 6.80 -5.09
N LEU A 224 -16.84 7.27 -4.46
CA LEU A 224 -16.90 8.67 -3.97
C LEU A 224 -16.00 8.88 -2.75
N PRO A 225 -15.42 10.08 -2.60
CA PRO A 225 -14.67 10.42 -1.39
C PRO A 225 -15.52 10.24 -0.13
N GLY A 226 -14.91 9.64 0.89
CA GLY A 226 -15.60 9.34 2.14
C GLY A 226 -16.02 7.88 2.25
N ILE A 227 -15.95 7.11 1.16
CA ILE A 227 -16.22 5.68 1.20
C ILE A 227 -14.86 4.95 1.34
N MET A 228 -14.76 4.11 2.36
CA MET A 228 -13.52 3.44 2.72
C MET A 228 -13.77 1.98 3.06
N LEU A 229 -12.77 1.14 2.82
CA LEU A 229 -12.78 -0.25 3.29
C LEU A 229 -12.70 -0.28 4.82
N ALA A 230 -13.43 -1.20 5.44
CA ALA A 230 -13.45 -1.35 6.92
C ALA A 230 -12.04 -1.65 7.46
N SER A 231 -11.25 -2.47 6.76
CA SER A 231 -9.86 -2.77 7.13
C SER A 231 -8.99 -1.51 7.09
N SER A 232 -9.24 -0.60 6.13
CA SER A 232 -8.49 0.65 6.05
C SER A 232 -8.82 1.56 7.23
N VAL A 233 -10.09 1.64 7.62
CA VAL A 233 -10.52 2.42 8.80
C VAL A 233 -9.81 1.90 10.05
N LEU A 234 -9.80 0.57 10.24
CA LEU A 234 -9.11 -0.05 11.39
C LEU A 234 -7.62 0.28 11.40
N THR A 235 -6.98 0.23 10.24
CA THR A 235 -5.57 0.58 10.10
C THR A 235 -5.32 2.06 10.45
N TYR A 236 -6.18 2.97 9.98
CA TYR A 236 -6.05 4.40 10.31
C TYR A 236 -6.14 4.62 11.81
N ILE A 237 -7.08 3.96 12.48
CA ILE A 237 -7.27 4.14 13.94
C ILE A 237 -6.09 3.54 14.71
N ASN A 238 -5.77 2.26 14.47
CA ASN A 238 -4.83 1.52 15.33
C ASN A 238 -3.37 1.80 15.01
N ARG A 239 -3.05 1.95 13.72
CA ARG A 239 -1.65 2.14 13.31
C ARG A 239 -1.25 3.61 13.26
N TYR A 240 -2.17 4.49 12.87
CA TYR A 240 -1.85 5.89 12.64
C TYR A 240 -2.51 6.87 13.61
N GLY A 241 -3.40 6.39 14.48
CA GLY A 241 -4.08 7.24 15.46
C GLY A 241 -5.02 8.27 14.84
N VAL A 242 -5.59 7.95 13.68
CA VAL A 242 -6.44 8.87 12.91
C VAL A 242 -7.85 8.29 12.79
N LEU A 243 -8.84 9.08 13.17
CA LEU A 243 -10.25 8.73 12.96
C LEU A 243 -10.70 9.30 11.61
N PRO A 244 -10.98 8.45 10.60
CA PRO A 244 -11.26 8.96 9.25
C PRO A 244 -12.65 9.55 9.05
N GLY A 245 -13.57 9.39 10.02
CA GLY A 245 -14.91 9.97 9.94
C GLY A 245 -15.56 10.02 11.30
N LYS A 246 -16.57 10.87 11.47
CA LYS A 246 -17.22 11.09 12.78
C LYS A 246 -18.47 10.25 12.98
N SER A 247 -19.24 10.00 11.90
CA SER A 247 -20.55 9.35 11.99
C SER A 247 -20.79 8.44 10.78
N PRO A 248 -20.02 7.32 10.70
CA PRO A 248 -20.10 6.45 9.54
C PRO A 248 -21.34 5.55 9.55
N VAL A 249 -21.71 5.10 8.36
CA VAL A 249 -22.55 3.94 8.12
C VAL A 249 -21.64 2.82 7.63
N ILE A 250 -21.78 1.62 8.18
CA ILE A 250 -20.98 0.46 7.81
C ILE A 250 -21.84 -0.49 6.99
N VAL A 251 -21.40 -0.87 5.81
CA VAL A 251 -22.09 -1.85 4.95
C VAL A 251 -21.19 -3.09 4.85
N THR A 252 -21.73 -4.25 5.13
CA THR A 252 -20.95 -5.48 5.22
C THR A 252 -21.73 -6.71 4.72
N ASN A 253 -21.00 -7.76 4.40
CA ASN A 253 -21.54 -9.10 4.13
C ASN A 253 -20.80 -10.17 4.95
N ASN A 254 -20.05 -9.77 5.97
CA ASN A 254 -19.27 -10.70 6.81
C ASN A 254 -18.98 -10.06 8.17
N ASP A 255 -18.34 -10.81 9.06
CA ASP A 255 -18.13 -10.39 10.45
C ASP A 255 -16.97 -9.41 10.66
N THR A 256 -16.05 -9.29 9.71
CA THR A 256 -14.82 -8.49 9.95
C THR A 256 -15.14 -7.00 10.17
N ALA A 257 -16.19 -6.48 9.52
CA ALA A 257 -16.58 -5.07 9.69
C ALA A 257 -17.14 -4.77 11.08
N TYR A 258 -17.69 -5.77 11.78
CA TYR A 258 -18.13 -5.58 13.16
C TYR A 258 -16.97 -5.27 14.10
N LEU A 259 -15.79 -5.88 13.86
CA LEU A 259 -14.58 -5.54 14.63
C LEU A 259 -14.20 -4.08 14.45
N THR A 260 -14.33 -3.56 13.23
CA THR A 260 -14.11 -2.14 12.95
C THR A 260 -15.13 -1.27 13.66
N ALA A 261 -16.43 -1.67 13.66
CA ALA A 261 -17.48 -0.95 14.36
C ALA A 261 -17.20 -0.87 15.87
N LEU A 262 -16.83 -1.99 16.48
CA LEU A 262 -16.48 -2.05 17.90
C LEU A 262 -15.30 -1.12 18.22
N ARG A 263 -14.26 -1.17 17.37
CA ARG A 263 -13.09 -0.29 17.55
C ARG A 263 -13.46 1.18 17.40
N MET A 264 -14.31 1.53 16.42
CA MET A 264 -14.79 2.90 16.26
C MET A 264 -15.54 3.37 17.51
N LYS A 265 -16.39 2.51 18.09
CA LYS A 265 -17.11 2.81 19.33
C LYS A 265 -16.15 3.07 20.49
N GLU A 266 -15.07 2.25 20.61
CA GLU A 266 -14.05 2.45 21.67
C GLU A 266 -13.37 3.82 21.58
N VAL A 267 -13.16 4.32 20.36
CA VAL A 267 -12.56 5.65 20.16
C VAL A 267 -13.60 6.76 20.07
N ARG A 268 -14.81 6.49 20.58
CA ARG A 268 -15.94 7.42 20.70
C ARG A 268 -16.44 7.96 19.35
N CYS A 269 -16.37 7.12 18.32
CA CYS A 269 -16.97 7.43 17.02
C CYS A 269 -18.46 7.03 17.06
N ASP A 270 -19.30 7.90 16.55
CA ASP A 270 -20.77 7.70 16.55
C ASP A 270 -21.19 6.90 15.33
N VAL A 271 -21.02 5.57 15.37
CA VAL A 271 -21.46 4.69 14.28
C VAL A 271 -22.98 4.73 14.17
N LYS A 272 -23.48 5.28 13.08
CA LYS A 272 -24.93 5.51 12.89
C LYS A 272 -25.72 4.25 12.60
N MET A 273 -25.12 3.33 11.84
CA MET A 273 -25.84 2.14 11.38
C MET A 273 -24.85 1.11 10.86
N ILE A 274 -25.21 -0.16 11.01
CA ILE A 274 -24.54 -1.27 10.32
C ILE A 274 -25.59 -1.92 9.42
N ILE A 275 -25.32 -2.01 8.14
CA ILE A 275 -26.18 -2.66 7.15
C ILE A 275 -25.48 -3.98 6.76
N ASP A 276 -26.05 -5.09 7.22
CA ASP A 276 -25.54 -6.42 6.88
C ASP A 276 -26.37 -6.98 5.73
N LEU A 277 -25.71 -7.35 4.66
CA LEU A 277 -26.37 -7.83 3.44
C LEU A 277 -26.83 -9.29 3.53
N ARG A 278 -26.49 -10.00 4.60
CA ARG A 278 -26.93 -11.37 4.82
C ARG A 278 -28.37 -11.36 5.34
N HIS A 279 -29.14 -12.44 5.01
CA HIS A 279 -30.53 -12.58 5.45
C HIS A 279 -30.69 -12.63 6.98
N SER A 280 -29.74 -13.28 7.65
CA SER A 280 -29.67 -13.26 9.11
C SER A 280 -28.22 -13.18 9.51
N SER A 281 -27.92 -12.28 10.42
CA SER A 281 -26.56 -12.21 10.96
C SER A 281 -26.35 -13.38 11.90
N GLN A 282 -25.43 -14.26 11.54
CA GLN A 282 -24.96 -15.33 12.41
C GLN A 282 -23.73 -14.90 13.20
N SER A 283 -23.42 -13.62 13.16
CA SER A 283 -22.27 -13.08 13.86
C SER A 283 -22.46 -13.14 15.37
N ARG A 284 -21.47 -13.63 16.08
CA ARG A 284 -21.39 -13.56 17.55
C ARG A 284 -21.08 -12.13 18.04
N LEU A 285 -20.83 -11.27 17.17
CA LEU A 285 -20.53 -9.86 17.45
C LEU A 285 -21.72 -8.91 17.27
N UNK A 286 -22.70 -9.49 16.94
CA UNK A 286 -23.87 -8.76 16.65
C UNK A 286 -24.64 -8.28 17.84
N UNK A 287 -24.33 -8.69 18.81
CA UNK A 287 -24.95 -8.22 20.01
C UNK A 287 -24.42 -6.98 20.47
#